data_7c86090233fa081ea0774d9dc7a6ffac
#
_entry.id   7c86090233fa081ea0774d9dc7a6ffac
#
_cell.length_a   1.000
_cell.length_b   1.000
_cell.length_c   1.000
_cell.angle_alpha   90.00
_cell.angle_beta   90.00
_cell.angle_gamma   90.00
#
_symmetry.space_group_name_H-M   'P 1'
#
loop_
_entity.id
_entity.type
_entity.pdbx_description
1 polymer ?
#
loop_
_entity_poly.entity_id
_entity_poly.type
_entity_poly.pdbx_seq_one_letter_code
_entity_poly.pdbx_strand_id
1 'polypeptide(L)'
;MIYSHAEREVEQAILNSKQNIRSTVLKVGHHGSESSTGYLWLREVMPKYAVISVGKDNSYGHPTDEVLSRLRDAEVTTFRTDMQGDISCVSDGKTVEFTVSRNKDADVFASVGTNSIQKAAENTATEPAAKSEPVGQTYVLHTNTKKFHIPPCRSVKQMKDKNKKDFCGSREEVIAKGYSPCKNCNP
;
A
#
# COMPACT_ATOMS: atom_id res chain seq x y z
N MET A 1 -0.39 -2.43 -19.54
CA MET A 1 -1.02 -1.09 -19.56
C MET A 1 -0.04 -0.07 -18.99
N ILE A 2 0.18 1.05 -19.66
CA ILE A 2 1.17 2.08 -19.25
C ILE A 2 0.48 3.46 -19.32
N TYR A 3 0.19 4.02 -18.16
CA TYR A 3 -0.25 5.40 -18.00
C TYR A 3 0.65 6.07 -16.96
N SER A 4 1.70 6.75 -17.41
CA SER A 4 2.77 7.23 -16.50
C SER A 4 2.34 8.36 -15.57
N HIS A 5 1.37 9.17 -15.96
CA HIS A 5 0.87 10.32 -15.18
C HIS A 5 -0.66 10.29 -14.99
N ALA A 6 -1.27 9.11 -15.06
CA ALA A 6 -2.70 9.00 -14.75
C ALA A 6 -2.91 9.18 -13.26
N GLU A 7 -3.53 10.28 -12.88
CA GLU A 7 -4.05 10.53 -11.55
C GLU A 7 -5.52 10.10 -11.48
N ARG A 8 -6.10 10.21 -10.32
CA ARG A 8 -7.44 9.69 -9.99
C ARG A 8 -8.53 10.16 -10.93
N GLU A 9 -8.44 11.40 -11.43
CA GLU A 9 -9.40 11.96 -12.39
C GLU A 9 -9.33 11.25 -13.75
N VAL A 10 -8.11 10.96 -14.22
CA VAL A 10 -7.89 10.24 -15.48
C VAL A 10 -8.32 8.78 -15.34
N GLU A 11 -7.98 8.13 -14.22
CA GLU A 11 -8.45 6.79 -13.91
C GLU A 11 -9.99 6.73 -13.95
N GLN A 12 -10.65 7.69 -13.29
CA GLN A 12 -12.11 7.75 -13.24
C GLN A 12 -12.73 7.99 -14.64
N ALA A 13 -12.12 8.84 -15.47
CA ALA A 13 -12.58 9.06 -16.83
C ALA A 13 -12.50 7.78 -17.67
N ILE A 14 -11.40 7.03 -17.53
CA ILE A 14 -11.23 5.75 -18.23
C ILE A 14 -12.22 4.71 -17.70
N LEU A 15 -12.41 4.61 -16.39
CA LEU A 15 -13.40 3.71 -15.78
C LEU A 15 -14.83 4.01 -16.27
N ASN A 16 -15.18 5.30 -16.39
CA ASN A 16 -16.47 5.74 -16.88
C ASN A 16 -16.70 5.42 -18.37
N SER A 17 -15.62 5.25 -19.15
CA SER A 17 -15.72 4.86 -20.57
C SER A 17 -16.17 3.41 -20.77
N LYS A 18 -16.18 2.61 -19.69
CA LYS A 18 -16.56 1.18 -19.69
C LYS A 18 -15.76 0.32 -20.67
N GLN A 19 -14.58 0.77 -21.07
CA GLN A 19 -13.69 -0.03 -21.90
C GLN A 19 -13.10 -1.18 -21.08
N ASN A 20 -12.81 -2.29 -21.76
CA ASN A 20 -12.08 -3.38 -21.13
C ASN A 20 -10.61 -2.96 -20.93
N ILE A 21 -10.22 -2.74 -19.68
CA ILE A 21 -8.88 -2.30 -19.29
C ILE A 21 -8.07 -3.40 -18.60
N ARG A 22 -8.55 -4.64 -18.60
CA ARG A 22 -7.84 -5.77 -17.99
C ARG A 22 -6.42 -5.90 -18.54
N SER A 23 -5.46 -6.09 -17.66
CA SER A 23 -4.05 -6.18 -18.06
C SER A 23 -3.26 -7.02 -17.07
N THR A 24 -2.45 -7.95 -17.57
CA THR A 24 -1.58 -8.80 -16.73
C THR A 24 -0.51 -7.99 -16.01
N VAL A 25 0.00 -6.93 -16.66
CA VAL A 25 1.08 -6.08 -16.11
C VAL A 25 0.59 -4.64 -16.05
N LEU A 26 0.71 -4.03 -14.89
CA LEU A 26 0.42 -2.63 -14.64
C LEU A 26 1.71 -1.87 -14.36
N LYS A 27 2.01 -0.84 -15.16
CA LYS A 27 2.93 0.21 -14.69
C LYS A 27 2.12 1.12 -13.75
N VAL A 28 2.55 1.21 -12.51
CA VAL A 28 1.93 2.07 -11.49
C VAL A 28 1.99 3.53 -11.93
N GLY A 29 0.86 4.22 -11.84
CA GLY A 29 0.75 5.62 -12.19
C GLY A 29 1.57 6.53 -11.27
N HIS A 30 2.00 7.66 -11.77
CA HIS A 30 2.64 8.76 -11.04
C HIS A 30 3.70 8.30 -10.02
N HIS A 31 4.55 7.35 -10.42
CA HIS A 31 5.63 6.78 -9.60
C HIS A 31 5.20 6.20 -8.23
N GLY A 32 3.92 5.90 -8.08
CA GLY A 32 3.36 5.43 -6.81
C GLY A 32 2.87 6.55 -5.90
N SER A 33 2.45 7.69 -6.47
CA SER A 33 1.74 8.74 -5.73
C SER A 33 0.40 8.25 -5.21
N GLU A 34 -0.02 8.72 -4.03
CA GLU A 34 -1.34 8.42 -3.44
C GLU A 34 -2.52 8.86 -4.35
N SER A 35 -2.28 9.85 -5.24
CA SER A 35 -3.28 10.35 -6.19
C SER A 35 -3.55 9.41 -7.35
N SER A 36 -2.82 8.29 -7.46
CA SER A 36 -2.96 7.31 -8.54
C SER A 36 -3.22 5.90 -8.02
N THR A 37 -3.46 4.98 -8.94
CA THR A 37 -3.59 3.54 -8.67
C THR A 37 -4.60 3.25 -7.57
N GLY A 38 -5.84 3.77 -7.77
CA GLY A 38 -6.95 3.62 -6.84
C GLY A 38 -7.50 2.19 -6.78
N TYR A 39 -8.23 1.84 -5.72
CA TYR A 39 -8.86 0.50 -5.58
C TYR A 39 -9.79 0.14 -6.73
N LEU A 40 -10.60 1.10 -7.20
CA LEU A 40 -11.49 0.86 -8.36
C LEU A 40 -10.70 0.58 -9.62
N TRP A 41 -9.58 1.28 -9.81
CA TRP A 41 -8.66 1.05 -10.90
C TRP A 41 -8.07 -0.35 -10.86
N LEU A 42 -7.49 -0.74 -9.71
CA LEU A 42 -6.93 -2.08 -9.52
C LEU A 42 -7.96 -3.19 -9.73
N ARG A 43 -9.19 -2.98 -9.25
CA ARG A 43 -10.29 -3.94 -9.41
C ARG A 43 -10.67 -4.14 -10.88
N GLU A 44 -10.67 -3.09 -11.70
CA GLU A 44 -11.04 -3.19 -13.11
C GLU A 44 -9.87 -3.65 -14.00
N VAL A 45 -8.64 -3.23 -13.68
CA VAL A 45 -7.43 -3.69 -14.39
C VAL A 45 -7.10 -5.14 -14.06
N MET A 46 -7.29 -5.58 -12.83
CA MET A 46 -6.96 -6.92 -12.30
C MET A 46 -5.53 -7.35 -12.66
N PRO A 47 -4.51 -6.56 -12.33
CA PRO A 47 -3.15 -6.90 -12.72
C PRO A 47 -2.63 -8.05 -11.86
N LYS A 48 -1.88 -8.97 -12.48
CA LYS A 48 -1.09 -9.97 -11.75
C LYS A 48 0.24 -9.39 -11.27
N TYR A 49 0.79 -8.46 -12.05
CA TYR A 49 2.08 -7.83 -11.76
C TYR A 49 1.96 -6.31 -11.83
N ALA A 50 2.68 -5.62 -10.94
CA ALA A 50 2.83 -4.18 -10.96
C ALA A 50 4.30 -3.77 -10.97
N VAL A 51 4.63 -2.72 -11.72
CA VAL A 51 5.97 -2.13 -11.75
C VAL A 51 5.87 -0.68 -11.33
N ILE A 52 6.60 -0.32 -10.28
CA ILE A 52 6.76 1.06 -9.80
C ILE A 52 8.13 1.55 -10.29
N SER A 53 8.10 2.46 -11.27
CA SER A 53 9.30 3.15 -11.75
C SER A 53 9.51 4.41 -10.90
N VAL A 54 10.46 4.36 -9.99
CA VAL A 54 10.72 5.42 -9.00
C VAL A 54 12.20 5.49 -8.70
N GLY A 55 12.72 6.69 -8.48
CA GLY A 55 14.11 6.91 -8.11
C GLY A 55 14.38 6.59 -6.65
N LYS A 56 15.56 6.05 -6.37
CA LYS A 56 16.05 5.92 -5.00
C LYS A 56 16.23 7.33 -4.40
N ASP A 57 15.85 7.48 -3.14
CA ASP A 57 15.98 8.74 -2.38
C ASP A 57 15.24 9.93 -3.06
N ASN A 58 14.15 9.67 -3.76
CA ASN A 58 13.36 10.72 -4.37
C ASN A 58 12.72 11.63 -3.30
N SER A 59 12.69 12.93 -3.57
CA SER A 59 12.19 13.94 -2.65
C SER A 59 10.66 13.97 -2.49
N TYR A 60 9.94 13.20 -3.29
CA TYR A 60 8.48 13.15 -3.28
C TYR A 60 7.91 12.14 -2.27
N GLY A 61 8.77 11.29 -1.70
CA GLY A 61 8.32 10.21 -0.82
C GLY A 61 7.55 9.10 -1.54
N HIS A 62 7.81 8.91 -2.83
CA HIS A 62 7.19 7.85 -3.61
C HIS A 62 8.02 6.56 -3.57
N PRO A 63 7.36 5.37 -3.67
CA PRO A 63 5.91 5.17 -3.60
C PRO A 63 5.38 5.44 -2.20
N THR A 64 4.15 5.95 -2.10
CA THR A 64 3.50 6.19 -0.81
C THR A 64 2.99 4.89 -0.19
N ASP A 65 2.88 4.87 1.13
CA ASP A 65 2.37 3.71 1.87
C ASP A 65 0.96 3.32 1.44
N GLU A 66 0.14 4.32 1.04
CA GLU A 66 -1.21 4.08 0.55
C GLU A 66 -1.24 3.28 -0.75
N VAL A 67 -0.33 3.56 -1.70
CA VAL A 67 -0.25 2.80 -2.95
C VAL A 67 0.29 1.40 -2.69
N LEU A 68 1.31 1.27 -1.84
CA LEU A 68 1.86 -0.03 -1.46
C LEU A 68 0.79 -0.89 -0.76
N SER A 69 -0.01 -0.30 0.14
CA SER A 69 -1.12 -1.00 0.79
C SER A 69 -2.16 -1.49 -0.21
N ARG A 70 -2.58 -0.62 -1.16
CA ARG A 70 -3.55 -1.01 -2.20
C ARG A 70 -3.07 -2.17 -3.07
N LEU A 71 -1.79 -2.17 -3.45
CA LEU A 71 -1.19 -3.25 -4.24
C LEU A 71 -1.09 -4.55 -3.44
N ARG A 72 -0.75 -4.47 -2.15
CA ARG A 72 -0.72 -5.60 -1.23
C ARG A 72 -2.11 -6.20 -1.04
N ASP A 73 -3.11 -5.35 -0.76
CA ASP A 73 -4.50 -5.76 -0.56
C ASP A 73 -5.12 -6.41 -1.81
N ALA A 74 -4.65 -5.99 -2.99
CA ALA A 74 -5.02 -6.57 -4.27
C ALA A 74 -4.18 -7.81 -4.65
N GLU A 75 -3.29 -8.27 -3.77
CA GLU A 75 -2.39 -9.43 -3.95
C GLU A 75 -1.54 -9.35 -5.23
N VAL A 76 -1.15 -8.14 -5.63
CA VAL A 76 -0.38 -7.90 -6.84
C VAL A 76 1.11 -8.12 -6.60
N THR A 77 1.75 -9.01 -7.35
CA THR A 77 3.20 -9.15 -7.32
C THR A 77 3.85 -7.86 -7.82
N THR A 78 4.55 -7.17 -6.93
CA THR A 78 5.06 -5.81 -7.19
C THR A 78 6.57 -5.79 -7.36
N PHE A 79 7.06 -4.95 -8.27
CA PHE A 79 8.46 -4.66 -8.51
C PHE A 79 8.72 -3.16 -8.39
N ARG A 80 9.92 -2.77 -7.85
CA ARG A 80 10.29 -1.37 -7.63
C ARG A 80 11.71 -1.08 -8.10
N THR A 81 11.88 -0.07 -8.96
CA THR A 81 13.20 0.28 -9.51
C THR A 81 14.17 0.88 -8.49
N ASP A 82 13.68 1.59 -7.47
CA ASP A 82 14.50 2.14 -6.37
C ASP A 82 15.19 1.04 -5.53
N MET A 83 14.55 -0.12 -5.40
CA MET A 83 15.06 -1.25 -4.62
C MET A 83 15.74 -2.30 -5.49
N GLN A 84 15.16 -2.64 -6.65
CA GLN A 84 15.54 -3.77 -7.48
C GLN A 84 16.35 -3.41 -8.74
N GLY A 85 16.58 -2.11 -8.97
CA GLY A 85 17.33 -1.62 -10.13
C GLY A 85 16.55 -1.74 -11.43
N ASP A 86 17.22 -2.18 -12.49
CA ASP A 86 16.57 -2.41 -13.77
C ASP A 86 15.63 -3.60 -13.68
N ILE A 87 14.43 -3.42 -14.19
CA ILE A 87 13.37 -4.43 -14.22
C ILE A 87 13.06 -4.72 -15.68
N SER A 88 13.37 -5.92 -16.12
CA SER A 88 13.04 -6.41 -17.45
C SER A 88 11.79 -7.30 -17.37
N CYS A 89 10.86 -7.04 -18.28
CA CYS A 89 9.64 -7.82 -18.44
C CYS A 89 9.58 -8.36 -19.87
N VAL A 90 9.54 -9.67 -20.00
CA VAL A 90 9.46 -10.35 -21.29
C VAL A 90 8.15 -11.11 -21.36
N SER A 91 7.47 -11.03 -22.50
CA SER A 91 6.23 -11.77 -22.74
C SER A 91 6.27 -12.47 -24.10
N ASP A 92 5.81 -13.71 -24.12
CA ASP A 92 5.57 -14.49 -25.33
C ASP A 92 4.10 -14.44 -25.80
N GLY A 93 3.30 -13.56 -25.17
CA GLY A 93 1.86 -13.44 -25.40
C GLY A 93 0.99 -14.39 -24.58
N LYS A 94 1.59 -15.35 -23.86
CA LYS A 94 0.92 -16.32 -22.96
C LYS A 94 1.43 -16.19 -21.54
N THR A 95 2.73 -16.09 -21.39
CA THR A 95 3.44 -15.95 -20.12
C THR A 95 4.16 -14.63 -20.02
N VAL A 96 4.44 -14.20 -18.79
CA VAL A 96 5.21 -12.99 -18.50
C VAL A 96 6.30 -13.37 -17.49
N GLU A 97 7.53 -13.03 -17.83
CA GLU A 97 8.69 -13.27 -16.97
C GLU A 97 9.34 -11.95 -16.58
N PHE A 98 9.77 -11.87 -15.33
CA PHE A 98 10.47 -10.70 -14.79
C PHE A 98 11.88 -11.06 -14.35
N THR A 99 12.82 -10.18 -14.67
CA THR A 99 14.17 -10.21 -14.13
C THR A 99 14.53 -8.85 -13.57
N VAL A 100 15.27 -8.84 -12.47
CA VAL A 100 15.70 -7.62 -11.78
C VAL A 100 17.23 -7.62 -11.67
N SER A 101 17.86 -6.45 -11.75
CA SER A 101 19.31 -6.35 -11.75
C SER A 101 19.95 -6.48 -10.36
N ARG A 102 19.16 -6.34 -9.29
CA ARG A 102 19.63 -6.48 -7.90
C ARG A 102 18.48 -6.79 -6.94
N ASN A 103 18.82 -7.22 -5.72
CA ASN A 103 17.88 -7.37 -4.59
C ASN A 103 16.58 -8.10 -4.98
N LYS A 104 16.69 -9.27 -5.60
CA LYS A 104 15.53 -10.05 -6.05
C LYS A 104 14.51 -10.29 -4.93
N ASP A 105 15.00 -10.49 -3.71
CA ASP A 105 14.18 -10.80 -2.52
C ASP A 105 13.92 -9.56 -1.66
N ALA A 106 13.95 -8.35 -2.24
CA ALA A 106 13.64 -7.13 -1.52
C ALA A 106 12.19 -7.14 -1.01
N ASP A 107 11.98 -6.65 0.22
CA ASP A 107 10.63 -6.33 0.69
C ASP A 107 10.12 -5.07 -0.02
N VAL A 108 9.49 -5.26 -1.16
CA VAL A 108 8.99 -4.18 -2.01
C VAL A 108 7.86 -3.35 -1.38
N PHE A 109 7.28 -3.84 -0.28
CA PHE A 109 6.26 -3.14 0.48
C PHE A 109 6.82 -2.37 1.68
N ALA A 110 8.13 -2.41 1.91
CA ALA A 110 8.78 -1.58 2.91
C ALA A 110 8.63 -0.09 2.58
N SER A 111 8.28 0.71 3.59
CA SER A 111 8.09 2.17 3.45
C SER A 111 9.40 2.87 3.08
N VAL A 112 9.29 3.93 2.28
CA VAL A 112 10.43 4.80 1.95
C VAL A 112 10.83 5.58 3.21
N GLY A 113 11.95 5.22 3.82
CA GLY A 113 12.47 5.90 5.02
C GLY A 113 12.85 5.04 6.21
N THR A 114 12.61 3.72 6.18
CA THR A 114 12.99 2.82 7.29
C THR A 114 14.36 2.14 7.13
N ASN A 115 15.25 2.69 6.30
CA ASN A 115 16.62 2.19 6.19
C ASN A 115 17.58 2.85 7.19
N SER A 116 17.33 2.66 8.49
CA SER A 116 18.40 2.72 9.48
C SER A 116 17.97 1.93 10.73
N ILE A 117 18.73 0.88 11.00
CA ILE A 117 18.71 -0.03 12.12
C ILE A 117 18.06 -1.39 11.84
N GLN A 118 18.81 -2.24 11.13
CA GLN A 118 18.91 -3.67 11.48
C GLN A 118 20.12 -4.28 10.77
N LYS A 119 21.29 -4.14 11.42
CA LYS A 119 22.41 -5.05 11.21
C LYS A 119 22.64 -5.74 12.56
N ALA A 120 22.65 -7.06 12.50
CA ALA A 120 23.04 -8.03 13.53
C ALA A 120 21.88 -8.67 14.32
N ALA A 121 21.51 -9.88 13.92
CA ALA A 121 21.74 -11.07 14.75
C ALA A 121 21.40 -12.31 13.93
N GLU A 122 22.42 -13.08 13.70
CA GLU A 122 22.44 -14.43 13.10
C GLU A 122 22.04 -15.48 14.15
N ASN A 123 21.35 -16.52 13.68
CA ASN A 123 21.24 -17.87 14.23
C ASN A 123 20.36 -18.14 15.48
N THR A 124 19.32 -18.92 15.37
CA THR A 124 19.31 -20.39 15.48
C THR A 124 17.87 -20.92 15.43
N ALA A 125 17.71 -22.05 14.79
CA ALA A 125 16.48 -22.80 14.61
C ALA A 125 15.81 -23.24 15.91
N THR A 126 14.50 -23.28 15.95
CA THR A 126 13.68 -24.44 16.35
C THR A 126 12.19 -24.07 16.32
N GLU A 127 11.40 -24.75 15.50
CA GLU A 127 9.93 -24.82 15.61
C GLU A 127 9.53 -25.52 16.93
N PRO A 128 8.37 -25.27 17.54
CA PRO A 128 7.08 -25.67 16.95
C PRO A 128 5.89 -24.72 17.20
N ALA A 129 4.93 -24.85 16.31
CA ALA A 129 3.54 -24.39 16.31
C ALA A 129 2.91 -23.88 17.62
N ALA A 130 2.29 -22.68 17.56
CA ALA A 130 0.89 -22.46 17.93
C ALA A 130 0.50 -20.96 17.95
N LYS A 131 -0.64 -20.66 17.33
CA LYS A 131 -1.54 -19.50 17.53
C LYS A 131 -1.08 -18.15 16.96
N SER A 132 -1.65 -17.86 15.78
CA SER A 132 -1.80 -16.52 15.22
C SER A 132 -2.48 -15.56 16.21
N GLU A 133 -1.73 -14.62 16.75
CA GLU A 133 -2.30 -13.43 17.36
C GLU A 133 -2.41 -12.33 16.28
N PRO A 134 -3.52 -11.59 16.20
CA PRO A 134 -3.70 -10.53 15.20
C PRO A 134 -2.77 -9.37 15.55
N VAL A 135 -1.94 -8.96 14.60
CA VAL A 135 -1.16 -7.73 14.67
C VAL A 135 -2.14 -6.56 14.66
N GLY A 136 -2.50 -6.05 15.83
CA GLY A 136 -3.46 -4.98 15.99
C GLY A 136 -2.88 -3.65 15.55
N GLN A 137 -3.51 -3.00 14.57
CA GLN A 137 -3.22 -1.62 14.21
C GLN A 137 -3.67 -0.70 15.35
N THR A 138 -2.90 0.36 15.64
CA THR A 138 -3.28 1.34 16.66
C THR A 138 -4.20 2.40 16.04
N TYR A 139 -5.36 2.58 16.64
CA TYR A 139 -6.33 3.62 16.28
C TYR A 139 -6.52 4.60 17.45
N VAL A 140 -6.86 5.83 17.13
CA VAL A 140 -7.31 6.83 18.10
C VAL A 140 -8.81 7.00 17.97
N LEU A 141 -9.54 6.60 19.00
CA LEU A 141 -11.00 6.68 19.05
C LEU A 141 -11.43 8.04 19.63
N HIS A 142 -12.33 8.71 18.93
CA HIS A 142 -13.01 9.90 19.47
C HIS A 142 -14.29 9.47 20.18
N THR A 143 -14.27 9.43 21.50
CA THR A 143 -15.36 8.88 22.33
C THR A 143 -16.69 9.59 22.16
N ASN A 144 -16.67 10.90 21.89
CA ASN A 144 -17.88 11.73 21.77
C ASN A 144 -18.51 11.64 20.36
N THR A 145 -17.70 11.69 19.28
CA THR A 145 -18.21 11.66 17.91
C THR A 145 -18.32 10.26 17.32
N LYS A 146 -17.87 9.25 18.08
CA LYS A 146 -17.81 7.86 17.64
C LYS A 146 -17.09 7.67 16.31
N LYS A 147 -16.01 8.42 16.11
CA LYS A 147 -15.11 8.27 14.97
C LYS A 147 -13.77 7.71 15.41
N PHE A 148 -13.15 6.93 14.54
CA PHE A 148 -11.79 6.46 14.76
C PHE A 148 -10.84 6.97 13.68
N HIS A 149 -9.58 7.10 14.04
CA HIS A 149 -8.53 7.75 13.28
C HIS A 149 -7.24 6.95 13.37
N ILE A 150 -6.35 7.09 12.39
CA ILE A 150 -4.95 6.70 12.55
C ILE A 150 -4.20 7.79 13.36
N PRO A 151 -3.15 7.41 14.13
CA PRO A 151 -2.42 8.37 14.99
C PRO A 151 -1.95 9.66 14.31
N PRO A 152 -1.42 9.67 13.05
CA PRO A 152 -0.94 10.88 12.39
C PRO A 152 -2.06 11.80 11.86
N CYS A 153 -3.33 11.44 12.00
CA CYS A 153 -4.44 12.23 11.49
C CYS A 153 -4.47 13.64 12.11
N ARG A 154 -4.61 14.67 11.25
CA ARG A 154 -4.72 16.06 11.69
C ARG A 154 -5.85 16.27 12.70
N SER A 155 -6.96 15.56 12.57
CA SER A 155 -8.09 15.62 13.49
C SER A 155 -7.72 15.13 14.90
N VAL A 156 -6.75 14.24 15.05
CA VAL A 156 -6.28 13.77 16.36
C VAL A 156 -5.56 14.89 17.12
N LYS A 157 -4.80 15.74 16.40
CA LYS A 157 -4.10 16.89 17.01
C LYS A 157 -5.05 17.94 17.58
N GLN A 158 -6.24 18.05 17.00
CA GLN A 158 -7.28 19.03 17.42
C GLN A 158 -8.24 18.44 18.47
N MET A 159 -8.10 17.18 18.81
CA MET A 159 -8.98 16.48 19.72
C MET A 159 -8.59 16.75 21.18
N LYS A 160 -9.55 17.07 22.03
CA LYS A 160 -9.30 17.21 23.47
C LYS A 160 -8.94 15.86 24.08
N ASP A 161 -7.93 15.81 24.95
CA ASP A 161 -7.40 14.56 25.49
C ASP A 161 -8.46 13.70 26.20
N LYS A 162 -9.41 14.32 26.88
CA LYS A 162 -10.54 13.63 27.52
C LYS A 162 -11.44 12.84 26.54
N ASN A 163 -11.36 13.14 25.25
CA ASN A 163 -12.14 12.46 24.20
C ASN A 163 -11.31 11.48 23.38
N LYS A 164 -10.02 11.36 23.68
CA LYS A 164 -9.12 10.42 23.02
C LYS A 164 -9.08 9.09 23.78
N LYS A 165 -9.13 8.01 23.05
CA LYS A 165 -8.88 6.66 23.57
C LYS A 165 -8.10 5.88 22.54
N ASP A 166 -6.93 5.37 22.90
CA ASP A 166 -6.17 4.49 22.03
C ASP A 166 -6.80 3.09 22.02
N PHE A 167 -6.76 2.48 20.87
CA PHE A 167 -7.25 1.13 20.66
C PHE A 167 -6.30 0.40 19.69
N CYS A 168 -5.87 -0.79 20.09
CA CYS A 168 -5.06 -1.69 19.27
C CYS A 168 -5.94 -2.88 18.88
N GLY A 169 -6.09 -3.10 17.57
CA GLY A 169 -6.93 -4.18 17.06
C GLY A 169 -7.21 -4.01 15.57
N SER A 170 -8.14 -4.79 15.03
CA SER A 170 -8.55 -4.69 13.63
C SER A 170 -9.54 -3.56 13.40
N ARG A 171 -9.64 -3.12 12.14
CA ARG A 171 -10.62 -2.11 11.70
C ARG A 171 -12.06 -2.58 11.95
N GLU A 172 -12.32 -3.86 11.71
CA GLU A 172 -13.61 -4.51 11.91
C GLU A 172 -14.02 -4.49 13.39
N GLU A 173 -13.08 -4.71 14.29
CA GLU A 173 -13.33 -4.65 15.74
C GLU A 173 -13.71 -3.24 16.20
N VAL A 174 -13.09 -2.21 15.62
CA VAL A 174 -13.44 -0.80 15.92
C VAL A 174 -14.85 -0.48 15.42
N ILE A 175 -15.20 -0.96 14.23
CA ILE A 175 -16.53 -0.78 13.64
C ILE A 175 -17.57 -1.54 14.48
N ALA A 176 -17.28 -2.78 14.91
CA ALA A 176 -18.15 -3.55 15.78
C ALA A 176 -18.41 -2.89 17.14
N LYS A 177 -17.47 -2.06 17.62
CA LYS A 177 -17.62 -1.21 18.83
C LYS A 177 -18.46 0.06 18.59
N GLY A 178 -19.05 0.21 17.39
CA GLY A 178 -19.91 1.35 17.04
C GLY A 178 -19.17 2.62 16.65
N TYR A 179 -17.91 2.50 16.23
CA TYR A 179 -17.15 3.63 15.69
C TYR A 179 -17.18 3.61 14.16
N SER A 180 -17.21 4.80 13.56
CA SER A 180 -17.14 4.98 12.11
C SER A 180 -15.80 5.59 11.69
N PRO A 181 -15.29 5.27 10.48
CA PRO A 181 -14.01 5.81 10.02
C PRO A 181 -14.07 7.33 9.86
N CYS A 182 -12.97 7.99 10.16
CA CYS A 182 -12.82 9.42 9.91
C CYS A 182 -12.74 9.69 8.41
N LYS A 183 -13.51 10.65 7.91
CA LYS A 183 -13.53 11.03 6.49
C LYS A 183 -12.20 11.63 5.99
N ASN A 184 -11.36 12.17 6.91
CA ASN A 184 -10.10 12.83 6.54
C ASN A 184 -8.92 11.86 6.42
N CYS A 185 -8.86 10.82 7.24
CA CYS A 185 -7.77 9.85 7.21
C CYS A 185 -8.22 8.45 6.75
N ASN A 186 -9.52 8.20 6.69
CA ASN A 186 -10.15 6.94 6.26
C ASN A 186 -9.38 5.70 6.76
N PRO A 187 -9.29 5.54 8.10
CA PRO A 187 -8.52 4.48 8.73
C PRO A 187 -9.07 3.10 8.47
#